data_0de6503198dde9d3fc7382567e791f5d
#
_entry.id   0de6503198dde9d3fc7382567e791f5d
#
_cell.length_a   1.000
_cell.length_b   1.000
_cell.length_c   1.000
_cell.angle_alpha   90.00
_cell.angle_beta   90.00
_cell.angle_gamma   90.00
#
_symmetry.space_group_name_H-M   'P 1'
#
loop_
_entity.id
_entity.type
_entity.pdbx_description
1 polymer ?
#
loop_
_entity_poly.entity_id
_entity_poly.type
_entity_poly.pdbx_seq_one_letter_code
_entity_poly.pdbx_strand_id
1 'polypeptide(L)'
;MLAVLGAYRHLDLGLRLKQAQRERAMAMGIHEMTWTYDPLQSRNAHFNFSKLGVVSDTYKVDFYGPETSSMLHRNGTDRLWVRWILNSRRVRDRIASKSTSARAETLDALRLLAPLVRFDPSGRPARSDLAESLARQRVSIEIPGDILQVERTDMGLAREWREATRWAFRESLKAGFFVAEFCRSIRGQQGPGAYMLQRGTVSDLIPEAAA
;
A
#
# COMPACT_ATOMS: atom_id res chain seq x y z
N MET A 1 11.16 -9.96 -9.43
CA MET A 1 11.47 -9.01 -8.32
C MET A 1 12.26 -7.84 -8.91
N LEU A 2 11.96 -6.60 -8.50
CA LEU A 2 12.71 -5.40 -8.90
C LEU A 2 13.43 -4.83 -7.67
N ALA A 3 14.74 -4.64 -7.75
CA ALA A 3 15.53 -4.00 -6.71
C ALA A 3 16.51 -3.01 -7.33
N VAL A 4 16.76 -1.90 -6.64
CA VAL A 4 17.75 -0.88 -7.03
C VAL A 4 18.78 -0.78 -5.92
N LEU A 5 20.06 -0.88 -6.29
CA LEU A 5 21.18 -0.73 -5.36
C LEU A 5 21.12 0.64 -4.66
N GLY A 6 21.54 0.69 -3.40
CA GLY A 6 21.45 1.87 -2.55
C GLY A 6 21.99 3.13 -3.19
N ALA A 7 23.16 3.04 -3.82
CA ALA A 7 23.84 4.15 -4.50
C ALA A 7 23.05 4.79 -5.65
N TYR A 8 22.11 4.06 -6.26
CA TYR A 8 21.34 4.50 -7.44
C TYR A 8 19.87 4.82 -7.14
N ARG A 9 19.43 4.74 -5.87
CA ARG A 9 18.01 4.94 -5.50
C ARG A 9 17.50 6.36 -5.77
N HIS A 10 18.39 7.36 -5.80
CA HIS A 10 18.05 8.76 -6.07
C HIS A 10 17.81 9.06 -7.56
N LEU A 11 18.11 8.12 -8.47
CA LEU A 11 17.98 8.28 -9.92
C LEU A 11 16.61 7.85 -10.47
N ASP A 12 15.63 7.58 -9.63
CA ASP A 12 14.30 7.08 -10.00
C ASP A 12 14.30 5.86 -10.95
N LEU A 13 15.40 5.08 -10.95
CA LEU A 13 15.57 3.93 -11.86
C LEU A 13 14.43 2.90 -11.73
N GLY A 14 13.93 2.69 -10.53
CA GLY A 14 12.79 1.78 -10.32
C GLY A 14 11.53 2.24 -11.07
N LEU A 15 11.25 3.54 -11.08
CA LEU A 15 10.11 4.12 -11.80
C LEU A 15 10.32 4.01 -13.31
N ARG A 16 11.51 4.38 -13.81
CA ARG A 16 11.85 4.29 -15.24
C ARG A 16 11.74 2.86 -15.77
N LEU A 17 12.22 1.87 -15.01
CA LEU A 17 12.08 0.45 -15.36
C LEU A 17 10.63 0.00 -15.41
N LYS A 18 9.80 0.46 -14.47
CA LYS A 18 8.35 0.16 -14.47
C LYS A 18 7.62 0.84 -15.64
N GLN A 19 8.02 2.06 -16.00
CA GLN A 19 7.47 2.74 -17.18
C GLN A 19 7.79 1.97 -18.48
N ALA A 20 9.04 1.60 -18.68
CA ALA A 20 9.45 0.78 -19.84
C ALA A 20 8.74 -0.58 -19.85
N GLN A 21 8.57 -1.22 -18.68
CA GLN A 21 7.80 -2.46 -18.55
C GLN A 21 6.34 -2.26 -18.97
N ARG A 22 5.72 -1.15 -18.55
CA ARG A 22 4.34 -0.80 -18.93
C ARG A 22 4.20 -0.62 -20.44
N GLU A 23 5.07 0.16 -21.07
CA GLU A 23 5.05 0.40 -22.51
C GLU A 23 5.16 -0.91 -23.29
N ARG A 24 6.09 -1.77 -22.92
CA ARG A 24 6.25 -3.07 -23.54
C ARG A 24 5.04 -3.99 -23.33
N ALA A 25 4.49 -4.03 -22.12
CA ALA A 25 3.30 -4.84 -21.83
C ALA A 25 2.09 -4.37 -22.67
N MET A 26 1.88 -3.05 -22.75
CA MET A 26 0.78 -2.49 -23.55
C MET A 26 0.97 -2.77 -25.05
N ALA A 27 2.20 -2.72 -25.57
CA ALA A 27 2.50 -3.09 -26.95
C ALA A 27 2.26 -4.59 -27.25
N MET A 28 2.22 -5.44 -26.21
CA MET A 28 1.88 -6.86 -26.30
C MET A 28 0.39 -7.13 -26.03
N GLY A 29 -0.46 -6.10 -25.91
CA GLY A 29 -1.89 -6.25 -25.60
C GLY A 29 -2.18 -6.58 -24.12
N ILE A 30 -1.20 -6.47 -23.23
CA ILE A 30 -1.39 -6.71 -21.80
C ILE A 30 -1.88 -5.42 -21.16
N HIS A 31 -3.06 -5.45 -20.54
CA HIS A 31 -3.70 -4.26 -19.95
C HIS A 31 -3.61 -4.23 -18.41
N GLU A 32 -3.26 -5.35 -17.79
CA GLU A 32 -3.11 -5.46 -16.34
C GLU A 32 -1.88 -6.26 -15.96
N MET A 33 -1.19 -5.83 -14.92
CA MET A 33 -0.09 -6.57 -14.28
C MET A 33 -0.34 -6.66 -12.79
N THR A 34 0.00 -7.81 -12.20
CA THR A 34 -0.18 -8.05 -10.76
C THR A 34 1.12 -8.51 -10.12
N TRP A 35 1.30 -8.19 -8.85
CA TRP A 35 2.35 -8.71 -7.98
C TRP A 35 1.99 -8.56 -6.52
N THR A 36 2.82 -9.10 -5.63
CA THR A 36 2.62 -8.99 -4.19
C THR A 36 3.80 -8.29 -3.53
N TYR A 37 3.54 -7.65 -2.39
CA TYR A 37 4.57 -7.11 -1.52
C TYR A 37 4.10 -7.14 -0.06
N ASP A 38 5.04 -6.99 0.90
CA ASP A 38 4.72 -6.89 2.31
C ASP A 38 4.09 -5.53 2.64
N PRO A 39 2.82 -5.48 3.10
CA PRO A 39 2.12 -4.22 3.33
C PRO A 39 2.71 -3.34 4.44
N LEU A 40 3.55 -3.88 5.33
CA LEU A 40 4.27 -3.06 6.32
C LEU A 40 5.50 -2.34 5.75
N GLN A 41 5.90 -2.63 4.52
CA GLN A 41 7.01 -1.95 3.84
C GLN A 41 6.57 -0.61 3.26
N SER A 42 6.61 0.46 4.07
CA SER A 42 6.15 1.81 3.72
C SER A 42 6.75 2.35 2.43
N ARG A 43 8.04 2.06 2.14
CA ARG A 43 8.69 2.45 0.89
C ARG A 43 8.09 1.78 -0.33
N ASN A 44 7.78 0.46 -0.22
CA ASN A 44 7.15 -0.29 -1.29
C ASN A 44 5.69 0.15 -1.50
N ALA A 45 4.95 0.39 -0.41
CA ALA A 45 3.61 0.94 -0.48
C ALA A 45 3.58 2.28 -1.22
N HIS A 46 4.46 3.21 -0.85
CA HIS A 46 4.57 4.50 -1.54
C HIS A 46 4.91 4.34 -3.03
N PHE A 47 5.88 3.48 -3.36
CA PHE A 47 6.23 3.24 -4.75
C PHE A 47 5.05 2.69 -5.55
N ASN A 48 4.36 1.69 -5.01
CA ASN A 48 3.23 1.04 -5.67
C ASN A 48 2.04 1.99 -5.84
N PHE A 49 1.53 2.56 -4.76
CA PHE A 49 0.30 3.36 -4.79
C PHE A 49 0.54 4.79 -5.28
N SER A 50 1.53 5.48 -4.71
CA SER A 50 1.72 6.92 -5.00
C SER A 50 2.47 7.16 -6.30
N LYS A 51 3.43 6.29 -6.69
CA LYS A 51 4.22 6.45 -7.92
C LYS A 51 3.60 5.72 -9.11
N LEU A 52 3.16 4.47 -8.93
CA LEU A 52 2.64 3.64 -10.04
C LEU A 52 1.12 3.71 -10.18
N GLY A 53 0.39 4.09 -9.14
CA GLY A 53 -1.07 4.17 -9.17
C GLY A 53 -1.76 2.81 -9.11
N VAL A 54 -1.13 1.79 -8.50
CA VAL A 54 -1.78 0.48 -8.28
C VAL A 54 -2.95 0.59 -7.32
N VAL A 55 -3.78 -0.44 -7.32
CA VAL A 55 -4.87 -0.66 -6.35
C VAL A 55 -4.80 -2.09 -5.82
N SER A 56 -5.54 -2.38 -4.75
CA SER A 56 -5.59 -3.74 -4.21
C SER A 56 -6.91 -4.02 -3.51
N ASP A 57 -7.47 -5.19 -3.78
CA ASP A 57 -8.67 -5.76 -3.14
C ASP A 57 -8.37 -7.11 -2.48
N THR A 58 -7.12 -7.53 -2.42
CA THR A 58 -6.73 -8.88 -1.99
C THR A 58 -5.55 -8.84 -1.03
N TYR A 59 -5.76 -9.41 0.16
CA TYR A 59 -4.74 -9.62 1.18
C TYR A 59 -4.53 -11.12 1.42
N LYS A 60 -3.30 -11.57 1.39
CA LYS A 60 -2.89 -12.96 1.61
C LYS A 60 -2.14 -13.07 2.93
N VAL A 61 -2.67 -13.87 3.84
CA VAL A 61 -2.03 -14.20 5.12
C VAL A 61 -1.02 -15.31 4.86
N ASP A 62 0.14 -15.21 5.47
CA ASP A 62 1.22 -16.21 5.46
C ASP A 62 1.46 -16.82 4.06
N PHE A 63 1.66 -15.95 3.07
CA PHE A 63 1.68 -16.25 1.63
C PHE A 63 2.64 -17.38 1.23
N TYR A 64 3.77 -17.51 1.92
CA TYR A 64 4.75 -18.57 1.66
C TYR A 64 4.58 -19.79 2.59
N GLY A 65 3.46 -19.84 3.32
CA GLY A 65 3.17 -20.89 4.30
C GLY A 65 3.68 -20.57 5.72
N PRO A 66 3.06 -21.16 6.74
CA PRO A 66 3.39 -20.89 8.14
C PRO A 66 4.79 -21.36 8.54
N GLU A 67 5.36 -22.33 7.82
CA GLU A 67 6.68 -22.89 8.12
C GLU A 67 7.84 -22.18 7.41
N THR A 68 7.56 -21.15 6.61
CA THR A 68 8.61 -20.36 5.95
C THR A 68 9.24 -19.40 6.95
N SER A 69 9.70 -19.92 8.07
CA SER A 69 10.50 -19.22 9.06
C SER A 69 11.95 -19.09 8.58
N SER A 70 12.20 -18.41 7.47
CA SER A 70 13.55 -17.98 7.15
C SER A 70 13.91 -16.77 8.02
N MET A 71 15.19 -16.57 8.30
CA MET A 71 15.67 -15.37 8.98
C MET A 71 15.21 -14.06 8.32
N LEU A 72 14.74 -14.13 7.06
CA LEU A 72 14.22 -13.00 6.26
C LEU A 72 12.73 -12.71 6.50
N HIS A 73 11.98 -13.62 7.18
CA HIS A 73 10.53 -13.50 7.36
C HIS A 73 10.09 -13.66 8.82
N ARG A 74 10.87 -13.15 9.75
CA ARG A 74 10.62 -13.27 11.20
C ARG A 74 9.31 -12.66 11.68
N ASN A 75 8.73 -11.74 10.89
CA ASN A 75 7.48 -11.03 11.14
C ASN A 75 6.33 -11.49 10.22
N GLY A 76 6.34 -12.76 9.80
CA GLY A 76 5.33 -13.34 8.92
C GLY A 76 5.50 -12.98 7.44
N THR A 77 4.71 -13.65 6.59
CA THR A 77 4.82 -13.54 5.12
C THR A 77 3.55 -12.98 4.47
N ASP A 78 2.82 -12.16 5.18
CA ASP A 78 1.62 -11.51 4.64
C ASP A 78 1.93 -10.67 3.41
N ARG A 79 1.04 -10.70 2.44
CA ARG A 79 1.18 -9.97 1.18
C ARG A 79 -0.10 -9.24 0.81
N LEU A 80 0.07 -8.01 0.36
CA LEU A 80 -0.97 -7.28 -0.37
C LEU A 80 -0.77 -7.55 -1.86
N TRP A 81 -1.81 -8.06 -2.52
CA TRP A 81 -1.81 -8.36 -3.95
C TRP A 81 -2.26 -7.13 -4.71
N VAL A 82 -1.35 -6.50 -5.43
CA VAL A 82 -1.64 -5.27 -6.16
C VAL A 82 -1.95 -5.54 -7.63
N ARG A 83 -2.83 -4.70 -8.18
CA ARG A 83 -3.25 -4.67 -9.56
C ARG A 83 -2.84 -3.34 -10.19
N TRP A 84 -2.11 -3.41 -11.28
CA TRP A 84 -1.65 -2.25 -12.04
C TRP A 84 -2.39 -2.23 -13.38
N ILE A 85 -3.46 -1.44 -13.45
CA ILE A 85 -4.33 -1.30 -14.63
C ILE A 85 -3.67 -0.29 -15.56
N LEU A 86 -2.89 -0.79 -16.51
CA LEU A 86 -1.86 -0.06 -17.24
C LEU A 86 -2.39 1.15 -18.04
N ASN A 87 -3.61 1.06 -18.58
CA ASN A 87 -4.23 2.12 -19.38
C ASN A 87 -5.25 2.96 -18.60
N SER A 88 -5.43 2.74 -17.29
CA SER A 88 -6.35 3.53 -16.48
C SER A 88 -5.92 5.01 -16.41
N ARG A 89 -6.90 5.91 -16.29
CA ARG A 89 -6.65 7.35 -16.07
C ARG A 89 -5.73 7.56 -14.86
N ARG A 90 -6.02 6.87 -13.76
CA ARG A 90 -5.22 6.91 -12.55
C ARG A 90 -3.73 6.65 -12.80
N VAL A 91 -3.39 5.58 -13.53
CA VAL A 91 -1.99 5.21 -13.84
C VAL A 91 -1.36 6.26 -14.75
N ARG A 92 -2.08 6.71 -15.78
CA ARG A 92 -1.59 7.78 -16.67
C ARG A 92 -1.26 9.05 -15.91
N ASP A 93 -2.17 9.51 -15.04
CA ASP A 93 -2.00 10.72 -14.24
C ASP A 93 -0.80 10.59 -13.29
N ARG A 94 -0.60 9.43 -12.65
CA ARG A 94 0.55 9.19 -11.76
C ARG A 94 1.89 9.18 -12.50
N ILE A 95 1.94 8.60 -13.68
CA ILE A 95 3.16 8.55 -14.50
C ILE A 95 3.49 9.92 -15.10
N ALA A 96 2.48 10.67 -15.53
CA ALA A 96 2.66 12.02 -16.09
C ALA A 96 2.97 13.06 -15.01
N SER A 97 2.49 12.85 -13.80
CA SER A 97 2.56 13.83 -12.73
C SER A 97 3.92 13.80 -12.02
N LYS A 98 4.68 14.86 -12.13
CA LYS A 98 5.81 15.18 -11.23
C LYS A 98 5.28 15.71 -9.87
N SER A 99 4.21 15.14 -9.32
CA SER A 99 3.21 15.82 -8.54
C SER A 99 3.51 15.92 -7.05
N THR A 100 3.87 17.09 -6.63
CA THR A 100 3.75 17.59 -5.26
C THR A 100 2.28 17.83 -4.88
N SER A 101 1.43 18.27 -5.81
CA SER A 101 0.01 18.57 -5.61
C SER A 101 -0.83 17.36 -5.18
N ALA A 102 -0.76 16.23 -5.90
CA ALA A 102 -1.51 15.02 -5.56
C ALA A 102 -1.14 14.46 -4.17
N ARG A 103 0.07 14.72 -3.69
CA ARG A 103 0.47 14.34 -2.33
C ARG A 103 -0.21 15.20 -1.27
N ALA A 104 -0.32 16.50 -1.48
CA ALA A 104 -0.99 17.41 -0.56
C ALA A 104 -2.46 17.06 -0.42
N GLU A 105 -3.16 16.87 -1.53
CA GLU A 105 -4.57 16.46 -1.57
C GLU A 105 -4.81 15.11 -0.85
N THR A 106 -3.90 14.13 -1.03
CA THR A 106 -3.99 12.84 -0.33
C THR A 106 -3.77 12.99 1.17
N LEU A 107 -2.84 13.86 1.59
CA LEU A 107 -2.59 14.12 3.01
C LEU A 107 -3.79 14.79 3.69
N ASP A 108 -4.40 15.77 3.04
CA ASP A 108 -5.57 16.46 3.57
C ASP A 108 -6.77 15.52 3.64
N ALA A 109 -6.97 14.69 2.61
CA ALA A 109 -7.98 13.64 2.64
C ALA A 109 -7.77 12.67 3.79
N LEU A 110 -6.52 12.21 4.04
CA LEU A 110 -6.20 11.29 5.13
C LEU A 110 -6.46 11.86 6.53
N ARG A 111 -6.25 13.17 6.72
CA ARG A 111 -6.54 13.85 8.01
C ARG A 111 -8.01 13.82 8.38
N LEU A 112 -8.89 13.70 7.40
CA LEU A 112 -10.33 13.64 7.60
C LEU A 112 -10.85 12.21 7.82
N LEU A 113 -9.99 11.19 7.69
CA LEU A 113 -10.39 9.79 7.84
C LEU A 113 -10.24 9.31 9.27
N ALA A 114 -11.21 8.50 9.71
CA ALA A 114 -11.06 7.70 10.91
C ALA A 114 -10.14 6.50 10.62
N PRO A 115 -9.03 6.35 11.34
CA PRO A 115 -8.13 5.21 11.13
C PRO A 115 -8.70 3.93 11.77
N LEU A 116 -8.71 2.82 11.05
CA LEU A 116 -8.95 1.48 11.60
C LEU A 116 -7.81 1.05 12.53
N VAL A 117 -6.58 1.41 12.15
CA VAL A 117 -5.38 1.21 12.97
C VAL A 117 -4.61 2.52 12.96
N ARG A 118 -4.22 2.96 14.15
CA ARG A 118 -3.42 4.19 14.36
C ARG A 118 -2.30 3.93 15.36
N PHE A 119 -1.32 4.82 15.39
CA PHE A 119 -0.37 4.88 16.50
C PHE A 119 -1.06 5.40 17.76
N ASP A 120 -0.85 4.71 18.87
CA ASP A 120 -1.09 5.27 20.19
C ASP A 120 0.08 6.19 20.64
N PRO A 121 -0.02 6.89 21.77
CA PRO A 121 1.06 7.74 22.28
C PRO A 121 2.36 6.98 22.59
N SER A 122 2.32 5.67 22.80
CA SER A 122 3.48 4.83 23.07
C SER A 122 4.13 4.26 21.79
N GLY A 123 3.56 4.54 20.61
CA GLY A 123 4.03 4.03 19.32
C GLY A 123 3.49 2.65 18.96
N ARG A 124 2.55 2.10 19.73
CA ARG A 124 1.90 0.82 19.48
C ARG A 124 0.69 0.96 18.55
N PRO A 125 0.26 -0.12 17.88
CA PRO A 125 -0.94 -0.10 17.07
C PRO A 125 -2.19 -0.11 17.96
N ALA A 126 -3.02 0.91 17.85
CA ALA A 126 -4.36 0.96 18.46
C ALA A 126 -5.42 0.72 17.39
N ARG A 127 -6.33 -0.23 17.65
CA ARG A 127 -7.49 -0.53 16.80
C ARG A 127 -8.65 0.36 17.19
N SER A 128 -9.39 0.85 16.19
CA SER A 128 -10.65 1.59 16.40
C SER A 128 -11.84 0.63 16.41
N ASP A 129 -13.01 1.15 16.78
CA ASP A 129 -14.25 0.38 16.62
C ASP A 129 -14.49 0.03 15.15
N LEU A 130 -14.69 -1.26 14.89
CA LEU A 130 -14.83 -1.78 13.54
C LEU A 130 -16.15 -1.35 12.91
N ALA A 131 -17.26 -1.46 13.63
CA ALA A 131 -18.59 -1.19 13.09
C ALA A 131 -18.73 0.29 12.73
N GLU A 132 -18.30 1.18 13.62
CA GLU A 132 -18.28 2.62 13.36
C GLU A 132 -17.41 2.97 12.16
N SER A 133 -16.21 2.39 12.09
CA SER A 133 -15.28 2.66 10.98
C SER A 133 -15.83 2.16 9.65
N LEU A 134 -16.38 0.94 9.61
CA LEU A 134 -16.92 0.36 8.39
C LEU A 134 -18.24 0.99 7.93
N ALA A 135 -18.93 1.76 8.75
CA ALA A 135 -20.08 2.57 8.32
C ALA A 135 -19.69 3.73 7.39
N ARG A 136 -18.43 4.08 7.32
CA ARG A 136 -17.91 5.19 6.52
C ARG A 136 -17.61 4.78 5.07
N GLN A 137 -17.52 5.77 4.16
CA GLN A 137 -17.14 5.52 2.76
C GLN A 137 -15.63 5.32 2.58
N ARG A 138 -14.82 5.87 3.51
CA ARG A 138 -13.37 5.77 3.48
C ARG A 138 -12.83 5.53 4.87
N VAL A 139 -11.78 4.72 4.96
CA VAL A 139 -11.03 4.45 6.20
C VAL A 139 -9.54 4.49 5.92
N SER A 140 -8.73 4.59 6.97
CA SER A 140 -7.27 4.52 6.84
C SER A 140 -6.65 3.44 7.73
N ILE A 141 -5.46 2.97 7.36
CA ILE A 141 -4.64 2.04 8.13
C ILE A 141 -3.25 2.65 8.23
N GLU A 142 -2.87 3.09 9.42
CA GLU A 142 -1.50 3.56 9.66
C GLU A 142 -0.53 2.40 9.79
N ILE A 143 0.71 2.62 9.35
CA ILE A 143 1.81 1.66 9.48
C ILE A 143 3.11 2.38 9.87
N PRO A 144 4.09 1.68 10.47
CA PRO A 144 5.41 2.24 10.75
C PRO A 144 6.09 2.79 9.48
N GLY A 145 6.81 3.89 9.62
CA GLY A 145 7.61 4.46 8.54
C GLY A 145 8.74 3.52 8.08
N ASP A 146 9.30 2.75 9.02
CA ASP A 146 10.30 1.71 8.78
C ASP A 146 10.07 0.51 9.70
N ILE A 147 9.35 -0.49 9.22
CA ILE A 147 9.08 -1.72 9.97
C ILE A 147 10.37 -2.53 10.26
N LEU A 148 11.37 -2.46 9.38
CA LEU A 148 12.63 -3.18 9.59
C LEU A 148 13.40 -2.59 10.78
N GLN A 149 13.28 -1.29 11.04
CA GLN A 149 13.81 -0.68 12.25
C GLN A 149 13.09 -1.19 13.48
N VAL A 150 11.76 -1.26 13.46
CA VAL A 150 10.96 -1.82 14.56
C VAL A 150 11.34 -3.26 14.83
N GLU A 151 11.47 -4.11 13.80
CA GLU A 151 11.88 -5.51 13.92
C GLU A 151 13.27 -5.68 14.57
N ARG A 152 14.19 -4.76 14.30
CA ARG A 152 15.53 -4.79 14.91
C ARG A 152 15.54 -4.39 16.38
N THR A 153 14.66 -3.48 16.78
CA THR A 153 14.62 -2.92 18.13
C THR A 153 13.63 -3.65 19.05
N ASP A 154 12.48 -4.03 18.52
CA ASP A 154 11.40 -4.72 19.24
C ASP A 154 10.59 -5.62 18.31
N MET A 155 10.92 -6.90 18.30
CA MET A 155 10.20 -7.90 17.48
C MET A 155 8.77 -8.13 17.99
N GLY A 156 8.51 -7.94 19.27
CA GLY A 156 7.17 -8.02 19.86
C GLY A 156 6.25 -6.95 19.28
N LEU A 157 6.72 -5.71 19.30
CA LEU A 157 6.03 -4.57 18.68
C LEU A 157 5.82 -4.75 17.17
N ALA A 158 6.81 -5.30 16.47
CA ALA A 158 6.67 -5.58 15.04
C ALA A 158 5.55 -6.59 14.75
N ARG A 159 5.40 -7.61 15.59
CA ARG A 159 4.30 -8.59 15.50
C ARG A 159 2.95 -7.96 15.81
N GLU A 160 2.86 -7.10 16.81
CA GLU A 160 1.63 -6.35 17.11
C GLU A 160 1.18 -5.51 15.89
N TRP A 161 2.11 -4.83 15.21
CA TRP A 161 1.83 -4.11 13.98
C TRP A 161 1.35 -5.05 12.88
N ARG A 162 1.96 -6.23 12.74
CA ARG A 162 1.52 -7.25 11.78
C ARG A 162 0.09 -7.70 12.04
N GLU A 163 -0.22 -8.05 13.27
CA GLU A 163 -1.55 -8.53 13.66
C GLU A 163 -2.64 -7.45 13.53
N ALA A 164 -2.35 -6.22 13.94
CA ALA A 164 -3.30 -5.12 13.83
C ALA A 164 -3.59 -4.79 12.36
N THR A 165 -2.58 -4.70 11.51
CA THR A 165 -2.74 -4.40 10.08
C THR A 165 -3.38 -5.59 9.34
N ARG A 166 -3.02 -6.85 9.65
CA ARG A 166 -3.67 -8.06 9.13
C ARG A 166 -5.18 -8.02 9.38
N TRP A 167 -5.57 -7.74 10.63
CA TRP A 167 -6.97 -7.58 11.00
C TRP A 167 -7.64 -6.48 10.19
N ALA A 168 -7.09 -5.28 10.15
CA ALA A 168 -7.70 -4.13 9.47
C ALA A 168 -7.88 -4.36 7.96
N PHE A 169 -6.88 -4.92 7.27
CA PHE A 169 -7.00 -5.24 5.85
C PHE A 169 -8.06 -6.31 5.60
N ARG A 170 -8.07 -7.38 6.39
CA ARG A 170 -9.04 -8.47 6.19
C ARG A 170 -10.46 -8.01 6.41
N GLU A 171 -10.73 -7.29 7.49
CA GLU A 171 -12.09 -6.84 7.82
C GLU A 171 -12.59 -5.79 6.82
N SER A 172 -11.75 -4.82 6.43
CA SER A 172 -12.15 -3.80 5.47
C SER A 172 -12.36 -4.38 4.06
N LEU A 173 -11.46 -5.23 3.56
CA LEU A 173 -11.63 -5.86 2.24
C LEU A 173 -12.86 -6.77 2.20
N LYS A 174 -13.13 -7.55 3.27
CA LYS A 174 -14.34 -8.35 3.41
C LYS A 174 -15.62 -7.50 3.41
N ALA A 175 -15.54 -6.27 3.94
CA ALA A 175 -16.66 -5.32 3.97
C ALA A 175 -16.84 -4.53 2.66
N GLY A 176 -16.16 -4.90 1.57
CA GLY A 176 -16.31 -4.28 0.26
C GLY A 176 -15.51 -2.97 0.09
N PHE A 177 -14.40 -2.84 0.81
CA PHE A 177 -13.43 -1.79 0.53
C PHE A 177 -12.31 -2.33 -0.36
N PHE A 178 -11.61 -1.41 -1.03
CA PHE A 178 -10.33 -1.70 -1.68
C PHE A 178 -9.30 -0.64 -1.30
N VAL A 179 -8.02 -0.99 -1.36
CA VAL A 179 -6.91 -0.08 -1.09
C VAL A 179 -6.69 0.79 -2.30
N ALA A 180 -6.96 2.08 -2.13
CA ALA A 180 -6.88 3.06 -3.22
C ALA A 180 -5.59 3.87 -3.20
N GLU A 181 -5.08 4.27 -2.03
CA GLU A 181 -3.96 5.19 -1.92
C GLU A 181 -3.03 4.82 -0.77
N PHE A 182 -1.82 5.37 -0.81
CA PHE A 182 -0.88 5.35 0.30
C PHE A 182 -0.13 6.68 0.39
N CYS A 183 -0.02 7.23 1.60
CA CYS A 183 0.79 8.40 1.86
C CYS A 183 1.87 8.10 2.90
N ARG A 184 3.11 8.48 2.62
CA ARG A 184 4.22 8.42 3.57
C ARG A 184 4.27 9.69 4.41
N SER A 185 4.83 9.53 5.62
CA SER A 185 5.20 10.68 6.45
C SER A 185 4.01 11.60 6.75
N ILE A 186 2.89 10.99 7.16
CA ILE A 186 1.64 11.71 7.46
C ILE A 186 1.76 12.63 8.69
N ARG A 187 2.78 12.40 9.53
CA ARG A 187 3.08 13.20 10.74
C ARG A 187 4.55 13.63 10.78
N GLY A 188 5.08 14.17 9.68
CA GLY A 188 6.47 14.62 9.60
C GLY A 188 7.39 13.70 8.81
N GLN A 189 8.64 14.12 8.60
CA GLN A 189 9.55 13.50 7.60
C GLN A 189 9.84 12.02 7.79
N GLN A 190 9.89 11.51 9.01
CA GLN A 190 10.12 10.10 9.32
C GLN A 190 8.92 9.43 9.99
N GLY A 191 7.77 10.10 9.96
CA GLY A 191 6.54 9.63 10.58
C GLY A 191 5.91 8.43 9.88
N PRO A 192 4.81 7.93 10.45
CA PRO A 192 4.08 6.80 9.90
C PRO A 192 3.61 7.07 8.48
N GLY A 193 3.37 5.99 7.75
CA GLY A 193 2.60 6.01 6.52
C GLY A 193 1.16 5.59 6.78
N ALA A 194 0.24 5.89 5.87
CA ALA A 194 -1.14 5.42 5.95
C ALA A 194 -1.66 4.97 4.58
N TYR A 195 -2.33 3.83 4.56
CA TYR A 195 -3.19 3.43 3.47
C TYR A 195 -4.54 4.13 3.58
N MET A 196 -5.11 4.48 2.46
CA MET A 196 -6.49 4.89 2.34
C MET A 196 -7.27 3.82 1.58
N LEU A 197 -8.34 3.33 2.19
CA LEU A 197 -9.26 2.39 1.61
C LEU A 197 -10.57 3.10 1.35
N GLN A 198 -11.22 2.74 0.27
CA GLN A 198 -12.54 3.26 -0.08
C GLN A 198 -13.49 2.13 -0.42
N ARG A 199 -14.77 2.35 -0.17
CA ARG A 199 -15.85 1.41 -0.52
C ARG A 199 -16.05 1.39 -2.02
N GLY A 200 -16.26 0.18 -2.58
CA GLY A 200 -16.43 -0.04 -4.02
C GLY A 200 -15.61 -1.21 -4.52
N THR A 201 -15.48 -1.33 -5.81
CA THR A 201 -14.73 -2.39 -6.48
C THR A 201 -13.57 -1.83 -7.31
N VAL A 202 -12.53 -2.63 -7.50
CA VAL A 202 -11.43 -2.26 -8.40
C VAL A 202 -11.92 -2.18 -9.85
N SER A 203 -12.98 -2.89 -10.18
CA SER A 203 -13.60 -2.86 -11.52
C SER A 203 -14.11 -1.47 -11.90
N ASP A 204 -14.55 -0.67 -10.91
CA ASP A 204 -15.02 0.71 -11.13
C ASP A 204 -13.89 1.65 -11.64
N LEU A 205 -12.64 1.21 -11.54
CA LEU A 205 -11.46 1.93 -12.01
C LEU A 205 -10.94 1.46 -13.37
N ILE A 206 -11.52 0.40 -13.91
CA ILE A 206 -11.17 -0.13 -15.23
C ILE A 206 -11.93 0.71 -16.26
N PRO A 207 -11.25 1.35 -17.23
CA PRO A 207 -11.96 2.02 -18.32
C PRO A 207 -12.84 1.02 -19.03
N GLU A 208 -14.09 1.37 -19.30
CA GLU A 208 -14.89 0.63 -20.27
C GLU A 208 -14.06 0.50 -21.55
N ALA A 209 -13.96 -0.71 -22.08
CA ALA A 209 -13.30 -0.92 -23.35
C ALA A 209 -13.98 0.02 -24.37
N ALA A 210 -13.22 0.93 -24.97
CA ALA A 210 -13.72 1.71 -26.08
C ALA A 210 -14.17 0.71 -27.14
N ALA A 211 -15.49 0.66 -27.37
CA ALA A 211 -16.13 -0.17 -28.39
C ALA A 211 -15.60 0.17 -29.77
#